data_0b803e24b4fbb768d1facfdaf77255d7
#
_entry.id   0b803e24b4fbb768d1facfdaf77255d7
#
_cell.length_a   1.000
_cell.length_b   1.000
_cell.length_c   1.000
_cell.angle_alpha   90.00
_cell.angle_beta   90.00
_cell.angle_gamma   90.00
#
_symmetry.space_group_name_H-M   'P 1'
#
loop_
_entity.id
_entity.type
_entity.pdbx_description
1 polymer ?
#
loop_
_entity_poly.entity_id
_entity_poly.type
_entity_poly.pdbx_seq_one_letter_code
_entity_poly.pdbx_strand_id
1 'polypeptide(L)'
;LRKVMNEINIEWQQRTELLLGKDKMKRLRHAHVLVVGLGGVGAYAAEMICRAGVGRMTIVDADIVQPSNINRQLSALYSTMGRPKAEILSERFRDINPDLELTVLVEYLKDERIPELLDSAKFDFVVDAIDTVAPKCYLIYNVLQRRLPIVSSMGAGAKWDITQVRFADLWDTYHCGLSKAVRKRLQKMGMKRKLPVVFSTEQADQDAVILVDDEKNKKSTAGTVSYMPAVFGCYLAEYVIRRI
;
A
#
# COMPACT_ATOMS: atom_id res chain seq x y z
N LEU A 1 0.45 14.69 32.61
CA LEU A 1 -0.03 13.81 31.52
C LEU A 1 0.73 14.07 30.19
N ARG A 2 0.75 15.32 29.68
CA ARG A 2 1.44 15.65 28.41
C ARG A 2 2.96 15.39 28.43
N LYS A 3 3.62 15.59 29.58
CA LYS A 3 5.08 15.36 29.75
C LYS A 3 5.40 13.86 29.81
N VAL A 4 4.56 13.05 30.45
CA VAL A 4 4.67 11.58 30.51
C VAL A 4 4.38 10.97 29.12
N MET A 5 3.39 11.50 28.37
CA MET A 5 3.13 11.05 27.01
C MET A 5 4.28 11.36 26.04
N ASN A 6 4.97 12.51 26.21
CA ASN A 6 6.16 12.83 25.38
C ASN A 6 7.35 11.89 25.67
N GLU A 7 7.51 11.43 26.90
CA GLU A 7 8.56 10.45 27.26
C GLU A 7 8.22 9.05 26.74
N ILE A 8 6.96 8.63 26.79
CA ILE A 8 6.48 7.37 26.20
C ILE A 8 6.64 7.40 24.67
N ASN A 9 6.40 8.53 24.02
CA ASN A 9 6.54 8.68 22.56
C ASN A 9 7.96 8.58 22.04
N ILE A 10 8.96 8.69 22.87
CA ILE A 10 10.37 8.52 22.47
C ILE A 10 10.82 7.07 22.63
N GLU A 11 10.35 6.37 23.66
CA GLU A 11 10.80 5.02 23.98
C GLU A 11 10.45 3.98 22.91
N TRP A 12 9.23 3.99 22.35
CA TRP A 12 8.82 3.00 21.36
C TRP A 12 9.58 3.09 20.03
N GLN A 13 10.16 4.26 19.70
CA GLN A 13 10.97 4.49 18.50
C GLN A 13 12.47 4.28 18.73
N GLN A 14 12.91 4.03 19.97
CA GLN A 14 14.32 3.99 20.31
C GLN A 14 15.13 3.01 19.47
N ARG A 15 14.61 1.81 19.21
CA ARG A 15 15.28 0.81 18.36
C ARG A 15 15.35 1.25 16.90
N THR A 16 14.34 1.93 16.42
CA THR A 16 14.31 2.48 15.04
C THR A 16 15.33 3.62 14.92
N GLU A 17 15.40 4.50 15.92
CA GLU A 17 16.37 5.59 15.95
C GLU A 17 17.81 5.09 16.03
N LEU A 18 18.10 4.05 16.81
CA LEU A 18 19.42 3.42 16.86
C LEU A 18 19.88 2.90 15.50
N LEU A 19 18.97 2.38 14.70
CA LEU A 19 19.28 1.84 13.37
C LEU A 19 19.34 2.93 12.29
N LEU A 20 18.39 3.85 12.28
CA LEU A 20 18.21 4.83 11.21
C LEU A 20 18.92 6.17 11.49
N GLY A 21 19.20 6.48 12.76
CA GLY A 21 19.77 7.74 13.20
C GLY A 21 18.73 8.87 13.32
N LYS A 22 19.07 9.88 14.13
CA LYS A 22 18.18 11.01 14.47
C LYS A 22 17.72 11.81 13.26
N ASP A 23 18.58 12.05 12.28
CA ASP A 23 18.25 12.84 11.09
C ASP A 23 17.22 12.15 10.21
N LYS A 24 17.30 10.83 10.09
CA LYS A 24 16.32 10.04 9.36
C LYS A 24 14.98 10.03 10.09
N MET A 25 14.99 9.85 11.41
CA MET A 25 13.78 9.94 12.23
C MET A 25 13.11 11.31 12.11
N LYS A 26 13.90 12.38 12.08
CA LYS A 26 13.36 13.72 11.86
C LYS A 26 12.66 13.86 10.48
N ARG A 27 13.29 13.34 9.41
CA ARG A 27 12.65 13.35 8.08
C ARG A 27 11.36 12.55 8.06
N LEU A 28 11.32 11.34 8.64
CA LEU A 28 10.12 10.52 8.75
C LEU A 28 8.99 11.24 9.48
N ARG A 29 9.27 11.90 10.60
CA ARG A 29 8.28 12.68 11.37
C ARG A 29 7.67 13.86 10.59
N HIS A 30 8.36 14.42 9.62
CA HIS A 30 7.85 15.50 8.79
C HIS A 30 7.20 15.02 7.48
N ALA A 31 7.42 13.77 7.11
CA ALA A 31 6.93 13.22 5.87
C ALA A 31 5.40 12.99 5.89
N HIS A 32 4.79 13.14 4.72
CA HIS A 32 3.40 12.82 4.46
C HIS A 32 3.29 11.71 3.41
N VAL A 33 2.81 10.55 3.80
CA VAL A 33 2.67 9.39 2.91
C VAL A 33 1.20 9.13 2.59
N LEU A 34 0.90 9.03 1.29
CA LEU A 34 -0.41 8.57 0.79
C LEU A 34 -0.35 7.07 0.54
N VAL A 35 -1.27 6.30 1.14
CA VAL A 35 -1.43 4.86 0.88
C VAL A 35 -2.81 4.61 0.29
N VAL A 36 -2.85 4.05 -0.93
CA VAL A 36 -4.10 3.76 -1.65
C VAL A 36 -4.29 2.26 -1.82
N GLY A 37 -5.41 1.76 -1.29
CA GLY A 37 -5.71 0.34 -1.16
C GLY A 37 -5.19 -0.23 0.16
N LEU A 38 -6.10 -0.75 1.00
CA LEU A 38 -5.81 -1.26 2.35
C LEU A 38 -6.19 -2.75 2.48
N GLY A 39 -6.04 -3.49 1.39
CA GLY A 39 -6.19 -4.94 1.39
C GLY A 39 -4.99 -5.65 2.02
N GLY A 40 -4.73 -6.89 1.57
CA GLY A 40 -3.65 -7.73 2.11
C GLY A 40 -2.23 -7.16 1.97
N VAL A 41 -2.00 -6.25 1.03
CA VAL A 41 -0.69 -5.59 0.81
C VAL A 41 -0.64 -4.23 1.51
N GLY A 42 -1.59 -3.35 1.18
CA GLY A 42 -1.51 -1.95 1.60
C GLY A 42 -1.69 -1.73 3.09
N ALA A 43 -2.49 -2.59 3.77
CA ALA A 43 -2.64 -2.53 5.21
C ALA A 43 -1.31 -2.78 5.96
N TYR A 44 -0.54 -3.79 5.52
CA TYR A 44 0.78 -4.06 6.08
C TYR A 44 1.78 -2.95 5.73
N ALA A 45 1.75 -2.43 4.49
CA ALA A 45 2.60 -1.30 4.11
C ALA A 45 2.34 -0.09 5.02
N ALA A 46 1.07 0.29 5.21
CA ALA A 46 0.67 1.42 6.04
C ALA A 46 1.07 1.22 7.52
N GLU A 47 0.87 0.01 8.07
CA GLU A 47 1.29 -0.28 9.45
C GLU A 47 2.81 -0.17 9.61
N MET A 48 3.61 -0.74 8.72
CA MET A 48 5.07 -0.65 8.82
C MET A 48 5.57 0.79 8.69
N ILE A 49 4.95 1.60 7.84
CA ILE A 49 5.24 3.03 7.70
C ILE A 49 4.86 3.79 8.98
N CYS A 50 3.69 3.50 9.55
CA CYS A 50 3.25 4.05 10.84
C CYS A 50 4.25 3.71 11.95
N ARG A 51 4.65 2.43 12.06
CA ARG A 51 5.63 1.94 13.07
C ARG A 51 7.02 2.51 12.85
N ALA A 52 7.38 2.94 11.67
CA ALA A 52 8.63 3.64 11.40
C ALA A 52 8.62 5.10 11.88
N GLY A 53 7.47 5.62 12.31
CA GLY A 53 7.35 6.97 12.86
C GLY A 53 7.12 8.06 11.82
N VAL A 54 6.48 7.74 10.70
CA VAL A 54 5.98 8.75 9.75
C VAL A 54 4.96 9.63 10.46
N GLY A 55 5.12 10.96 10.33
CA GLY A 55 4.29 11.91 11.08
C GLY A 55 2.93 12.19 10.47
N ARG A 56 2.79 12.05 9.14
CA ARG A 56 1.51 12.27 8.45
C ARG A 56 1.20 11.15 7.47
N MET A 57 -0.01 10.64 7.50
CA MET A 57 -0.49 9.66 6.55
C MET A 57 -1.89 10.02 6.06
N THR A 58 -2.14 9.74 4.78
CA THR A 58 -3.48 9.67 4.21
C THR A 58 -3.70 8.24 3.74
N ILE A 59 -4.75 7.60 4.22
CA ILE A 59 -5.11 6.21 3.84
C ILE A 59 -6.45 6.20 3.13
N VAL A 60 -6.54 5.43 2.05
CA VAL A 60 -7.74 5.39 1.19
C VAL A 60 -8.12 3.96 0.86
N ASP A 61 -9.35 3.58 1.18
CA ASP A 61 -9.96 2.31 0.78
C ASP A 61 -11.50 2.43 0.88
N ALA A 62 -12.23 1.91 -0.09
CA ALA A 62 -13.69 1.93 -0.11
C ALA A 62 -14.34 0.70 0.50
N ASP A 63 -13.56 -0.36 0.71
CA ASP A 63 -14.09 -1.67 1.05
C ASP A 63 -14.44 -1.80 2.53
N ILE A 64 -15.40 -2.67 2.79
CA ILE A 64 -15.69 -3.23 4.12
C ILE A 64 -15.00 -4.58 4.29
N VAL A 65 -14.81 -4.98 5.55
CA VAL A 65 -14.29 -6.33 5.87
C VAL A 65 -15.30 -7.40 5.54
N GLN A 66 -14.84 -8.43 4.84
CA GLN A 66 -15.62 -9.61 4.48
C GLN A 66 -14.97 -10.92 4.96
N PRO A 67 -15.72 -12.02 5.12
CA PRO A 67 -15.16 -13.30 5.59
C PRO A 67 -13.98 -13.79 4.75
N SER A 68 -14.03 -13.60 3.43
CA SER A 68 -12.95 -13.97 2.49
C SER A 68 -11.64 -13.19 2.68
N ASN A 69 -11.64 -12.16 3.52
CA ASN A 69 -10.46 -11.34 3.80
C ASN A 69 -9.61 -11.87 4.96
N ILE A 70 -10.21 -12.68 5.88
CA ILE A 70 -9.60 -13.14 7.13
C ILE A 70 -8.26 -13.82 6.91
N ASN A 71 -8.13 -14.56 5.83
CA ASN A 71 -6.92 -15.35 5.58
C ASN A 71 -5.65 -14.52 5.34
N ARG A 72 -5.78 -13.17 5.04
CA ARG A 72 -4.61 -12.38 4.63
C ARG A 72 -4.68 -10.88 4.92
N GLN A 73 -5.82 -10.31 5.31
CA GLN A 73 -5.95 -8.87 5.52
C GLN A 73 -5.87 -8.51 7.00
N LEU A 74 -5.02 -7.56 7.33
CA LEU A 74 -4.74 -7.12 8.70
C LEU A 74 -5.98 -6.58 9.43
N SER A 75 -6.90 -5.92 8.70
CA SER A 75 -8.15 -5.38 9.22
C SER A 75 -9.22 -6.44 9.50
N ALA A 76 -9.04 -7.66 8.96
CA ALA A 76 -10.10 -8.66 8.91
C ALA A 76 -10.05 -9.62 10.11
N LEU A 77 -10.94 -9.42 11.04
CA LEU A 77 -11.21 -10.24 12.21
C LEU A 77 -12.71 -10.53 12.28
N TYR A 78 -13.13 -11.55 13.01
CA TYR A 78 -14.55 -11.80 13.24
C TYR A 78 -15.26 -10.59 13.89
N SER A 79 -14.58 -9.88 14.78
CA SER A 79 -15.08 -8.68 15.47
C SER A 79 -15.17 -7.43 14.58
N THR A 80 -14.56 -7.43 13.39
CA THR A 80 -14.53 -6.29 12.48
C THR A 80 -15.35 -6.48 11.21
N MET A 81 -16.08 -7.59 11.09
CA MET A 81 -16.92 -7.87 9.92
C MET A 81 -17.90 -6.74 9.62
N GLY A 82 -18.00 -6.38 8.33
CA GLY A 82 -18.89 -5.33 7.84
C GLY A 82 -18.44 -3.90 8.10
N ARG A 83 -17.35 -3.69 8.85
CA ARG A 83 -16.81 -2.34 9.11
C ARG A 83 -15.88 -1.89 7.96
N PRO A 84 -15.79 -0.58 7.66
CA PRO A 84 -14.84 -0.04 6.68
C PRO A 84 -13.38 -0.36 7.07
N LYS A 85 -12.60 -0.88 6.12
CA LYS A 85 -11.18 -1.26 6.35
C LYS A 85 -10.35 -0.07 6.81
N ALA A 86 -10.56 1.09 6.18
CA ALA A 86 -9.81 2.31 6.50
C ALA A 86 -10.07 2.80 7.94
N GLU A 87 -11.30 2.69 8.44
CA GLU A 87 -11.64 3.06 9.82
C GLU A 87 -10.96 2.14 10.84
N ILE A 88 -11.06 0.81 10.64
CA ILE A 88 -10.42 -0.18 11.52
C ILE A 88 -8.91 0.07 11.61
N LEU A 89 -8.27 0.27 10.46
CA LEU A 89 -6.83 0.52 10.43
C LEU A 89 -6.49 1.89 11.05
N SER A 90 -7.36 2.87 10.94
CA SER A 90 -7.15 4.18 11.58
C SER A 90 -7.13 4.09 13.11
N GLU A 91 -8.03 3.32 13.70
CA GLU A 91 -8.04 3.04 15.15
C GLU A 91 -6.71 2.41 15.56
N ARG A 92 -6.27 1.38 14.82
CA ARG A 92 -5.04 0.66 15.07
C ARG A 92 -3.80 1.56 14.91
N PHE A 93 -3.74 2.40 13.89
CA PHE A 93 -2.57 3.27 13.64
C PHE A 93 -2.45 4.38 14.69
N ARG A 94 -3.58 4.92 15.17
CA ARG A 94 -3.58 5.90 16.28
C ARG A 94 -3.16 5.26 17.62
N ASP A 95 -3.45 3.99 17.82
CA ASP A 95 -2.99 3.25 19.01
C ASP A 95 -1.48 2.93 18.93
N ILE A 96 -0.95 2.68 17.73
CA ILE A 96 0.49 2.49 17.51
C ILE A 96 1.27 3.81 17.63
N ASN A 97 0.78 4.87 16.99
CA ASN A 97 1.41 6.19 16.95
C ASN A 97 0.38 7.28 17.26
N PRO A 98 0.20 7.64 18.53
CA PRO A 98 -0.78 8.66 18.94
C PRO A 98 -0.55 10.05 18.35
N ASP A 99 0.69 10.36 17.92
CA ASP A 99 1.05 11.65 17.31
C ASP A 99 0.87 11.67 15.78
N LEU A 100 0.41 10.56 15.19
CA LEU A 100 0.20 10.47 13.75
C LEU A 100 -0.96 11.38 13.30
N GLU A 101 -0.66 12.35 12.44
CA GLU A 101 -1.66 13.11 11.72
C GLU A 101 -2.25 12.23 10.60
N LEU A 102 -3.38 11.57 10.88
CA LEU A 102 -3.99 10.59 10.00
C LEU A 102 -5.28 11.10 9.36
N THR A 103 -5.27 11.24 8.04
CA THR A 103 -6.46 11.46 7.20
C THR A 103 -6.98 10.11 6.71
N VAL A 104 -8.28 9.86 6.90
CA VAL A 104 -8.94 8.59 6.57
C VAL A 104 -10.01 8.85 5.52
N LEU A 105 -9.90 8.19 4.36
CA LEU A 105 -10.83 8.34 3.26
C LEU A 105 -11.48 6.99 2.94
N VAL A 106 -12.77 6.86 3.25
CA VAL A 106 -13.58 5.68 2.92
C VAL A 106 -14.24 5.94 1.58
N GLU A 107 -13.47 5.84 0.51
CA GLU A 107 -13.96 6.15 -0.84
C GLU A 107 -13.25 5.34 -1.93
N TYR A 108 -13.95 5.11 -3.04
CA TYR A 108 -13.40 4.50 -4.24
C TYR A 108 -12.76 5.56 -5.13
N LEU A 109 -11.43 5.55 -5.24
CA LEU A 109 -10.71 6.51 -6.08
C LEU A 109 -10.85 6.19 -7.56
N LYS A 110 -11.44 7.13 -8.30
CA LYS A 110 -11.56 7.07 -9.77
C LYS A 110 -11.58 8.48 -10.36
N ASP A 111 -11.35 8.56 -11.66
CA ASP A 111 -11.52 9.75 -12.49
C ASP A 111 -10.93 11.02 -11.82
N GLU A 112 -11.65 12.13 -11.82
CA GLU A 112 -11.20 13.44 -11.30
C GLU A 112 -10.90 13.43 -9.80
N ARG A 113 -11.44 12.47 -9.04
CA ARG A 113 -11.18 12.37 -7.60
C ARG A 113 -9.70 12.08 -7.30
N ILE A 114 -8.99 11.39 -8.21
CA ILE A 114 -7.54 11.13 -8.04
C ILE A 114 -6.70 12.41 -8.15
N PRO A 115 -6.81 13.24 -9.21
CA PRO A 115 -6.14 14.54 -9.24
C PRO A 115 -6.49 15.42 -8.03
N GLU A 116 -7.77 15.54 -7.66
CA GLU A 116 -8.21 16.32 -6.49
C GLU A 116 -7.48 15.87 -5.20
N LEU A 117 -7.43 14.57 -4.95
CA LEU A 117 -6.72 14.03 -3.80
C LEU A 117 -5.23 14.37 -3.83
N LEU A 118 -4.57 14.18 -5.00
CA LEU A 118 -3.15 14.45 -5.14
C LEU A 118 -2.81 15.94 -4.98
N ASP A 119 -3.75 16.83 -5.27
CA ASP A 119 -3.60 18.27 -5.16
C ASP A 119 -4.09 18.82 -3.78
N SER A 120 -4.77 18.00 -2.96
CA SER A 120 -5.32 18.40 -1.65
C SER A 120 -4.26 18.60 -0.56
N ALA A 121 -3.08 18.00 -0.72
CA ALA A 121 -1.98 18.10 0.25
C ALA A 121 -0.63 17.88 -0.44
N LYS A 122 0.43 18.35 0.21
CA LYS A 122 1.79 18.02 -0.23
C LYS A 122 2.17 16.63 0.27
N PHE A 123 2.14 15.64 -0.61
CA PHE A 123 2.62 14.30 -0.34
C PHE A 123 4.12 14.19 -0.66
N ASP A 124 4.87 13.54 0.22
CA ASP A 124 6.29 13.23 0.01
C ASP A 124 6.47 11.87 -0.68
N PHE A 125 5.49 10.96 -0.50
CA PHE A 125 5.50 9.64 -1.11
C PHE A 125 4.10 9.09 -1.32
N VAL A 126 3.91 8.31 -2.41
CA VAL A 126 2.67 7.58 -2.71
C VAL A 126 2.95 6.07 -2.73
N VAL A 127 2.13 5.32 -2.03
CA VAL A 127 2.10 3.85 -2.04
C VAL A 127 0.83 3.40 -2.75
N ASP A 128 0.99 2.74 -3.89
CA ASP A 128 -0.11 2.17 -4.66
C ASP A 128 -0.21 0.67 -4.39
N ALA A 129 -1.26 0.26 -3.70
CA ALA A 129 -1.61 -1.12 -3.41
C ALA A 129 -2.99 -1.52 -3.98
N ILE A 130 -3.46 -0.80 -5.01
CA ILE A 130 -4.70 -1.11 -5.71
C ILE A 130 -4.51 -2.39 -6.54
N ASP A 131 -5.49 -3.30 -6.52
CA ASP A 131 -5.46 -4.56 -7.27
C ASP A 131 -6.24 -4.50 -8.59
N THR A 132 -7.02 -3.44 -8.83
CA THR A 132 -7.80 -3.23 -10.05
C THR A 132 -7.06 -2.34 -11.05
N VAL A 133 -7.05 -2.74 -12.33
CA VAL A 133 -6.17 -2.14 -13.36
C VAL A 133 -6.52 -0.69 -13.67
N ALA A 134 -7.82 -0.34 -13.76
CA ALA A 134 -8.22 0.99 -14.22
C ALA A 134 -7.84 2.11 -13.22
N PRO A 135 -8.29 2.07 -11.95
CA PRO A 135 -7.94 3.11 -10.99
C PRO A 135 -6.44 3.11 -10.66
N LYS A 136 -5.80 1.92 -10.61
CA LYS A 136 -4.35 1.80 -10.43
C LYS A 136 -3.57 2.56 -11.51
N CYS A 137 -3.87 2.34 -12.78
CA CYS A 137 -3.18 3.02 -13.87
C CYS A 137 -3.43 4.52 -13.87
N TYR A 138 -4.64 4.94 -13.49
CA TYR A 138 -4.98 6.35 -13.43
C TYR A 138 -4.27 7.06 -12.26
N LEU A 139 -4.18 6.42 -11.09
CA LEU A 139 -3.36 6.90 -9.97
C LEU A 139 -1.89 7.02 -10.37
N ILE A 140 -1.29 5.94 -10.90
CA ILE A 140 0.11 5.93 -11.34
C ILE A 140 0.38 7.04 -12.35
N TYR A 141 -0.48 7.19 -13.35
CA TYR A 141 -0.35 8.22 -14.37
C TYR A 141 -0.31 9.62 -13.76
N ASN A 142 -1.28 9.96 -12.91
CA ASN A 142 -1.39 11.27 -12.28
C ASN A 142 -0.23 11.58 -11.32
N VAL A 143 0.24 10.59 -10.55
CA VAL A 143 1.39 10.71 -9.66
C VAL A 143 2.67 10.98 -10.47
N LEU A 144 2.91 10.21 -11.56
CA LEU A 144 4.08 10.38 -12.41
C LEU A 144 4.06 11.71 -13.17
N GLN A 145 2.89 12.21 -13.59
CA GLN A 145 2.77 13.55 -14.21
C GLN A 145 3.20 14.65 -13.24
N ARG A 146 2.88 14.53 -11.97
CA ARG A 146 3.27 15.47 -10.89
C ARG A 146 4.70 15.26 -10.40
N ARG A 147 5.42 14.25 -10.92
CA ARG A 147 6.77 13.86 -10.46
C ARG A 147 6.83 13.53 -8.97
N LEU A 148 5.73 13.09 -8.38
CA LEU A 148 5.70 12.63 -7.00
C LEU A 148 6.38 11.26 -6.89
N PRO A 149 7.16 11.01 -5.84
CA PRO A 149 7.70 9.68 -5.56
C PRO A 149 6.58 8.65 -5.35
N ILE A 150 6.72 7.49 -5.99
CA ILE A 150 5.74 6.40 -5.91
C ILE A 150 6.44 5.05 -5.88
N VAL A 151 5.84 4.09 -5.18
CA VAL A 151 6.09 2.66 -5.33
C VAL A 151 4.76 1.93 -5.47
N SER A 152 4.70 0.94 -6.35
CA SER A 152 3.46 0.22 -6.64
C SER A 152 3.60 -1.27 -6.41
N SER A 153 2.59 -1.91 -5.81
CA SER A 153 2.51 -3.36 -5.70
C SER A 153 1.99 -3.98 -6.98
N MET A 154 2.64 -5.02 -7.44
CA MET A 154 2.08 -5.89 -8.47
C MET A 154 1.30 -7.06 -7.83
N GLY A 155 0.86 -8.03 -8.61
CA GLY A 155 0.05 -9.14 -8.12
C GLY A 155 0.81 -10.07 -7.18
N ALA A 156 0.28 -10.28 -5.99
CA ALA A 156 0.78 -11.22 -4.97
C ALA A 156 0.02 -12.57 -4.97
N GLY A 157 -1.07 -12.67 -5.72
CA GLY A 157 -1.89 -13.89 -5.77
C GLY A 157 -1.30 -14.98 -6.67
N ALA A 158 -1.72 -16.24 -6.43
CA ALA A 158 -1.26 -17.45 -7.09
C ALA A 158 0.26 -17.69 -6.96
N LYS A 159 0.83 -17.28 -5.82
CA LYS A 159 2.26 -17.35 -5.50
C LYS A 159 2.43 -17.60 -4.01
N TRP A 160 3.53 -18.24 -3.63
CA TRP A 160 3.79 -18.62 -2.24
C TRP A 160 5.29 -18.60 -1.83
N ASP A 161 6.21 -18.48 -2.79
CA ASP A 161 7.65 -18.39 -2.52
C ASP A 161 8.08 -16.94 -2.28
N ILE A 162 8.26 -16.58 -1.01
CA ILE A 162 8.68 -15.21 -0.62
C ILE A 162 10.12 -14.90 -1.05
N THR A 163 10.96 -15.88 -1.33
CA THR A 163 12.35 -15.65 -1.76
C THR A 163 12.44 -15.05 -3.16
N GLN A 164 11.35 -15.14 -3.91
CA GLN A 164 11.23 -14.60 -5.25
C GLN A 164 10.63 -13.17 -5.29
N VAL A 165 10.24 -12.61 -4.14
CA VAL A 165 9.76 -11.21 -4.07
C VAL A 165 10.94 -10.25 -4.19
N ARG A 166 10.81 -9.25 -5.06
CA ARG A 166 11.86 -8.25 -5.31
C ARG A 166 11.34 -6.92 -5.83
N PHE A 167 12.21 -5.92 -5.81
CA PHE A 167 11.99 -4.67 -6.53
C PHE A 167 12.40 -4.80 -8.00
N ALA A 168 11.68 -4.09 -8.87
CA ALA A 168 12.05 -3.89 -10.26
C ALA A 168 11.49 -2.56 -10.79
N ASP A 169 11.87 -2.20 -12.01
CA ASP A 169 11.05 -1.30 -12.80
C ASP A 169 9.83 -2.06 -13.34
N LEU A 170 8.68 -1.42 -13.43
CA LEU A 170 7.47 -2.03 -14.02
C LEU A 170 7.76 -2.66 -15.39
N TRP A 171 8.63 -2.02 -16.19
CA TRP A 171 8.93 -2.43 -17.56
C TRP A 171 9.76 -3.71 -17.63
N ASP A 172 10.47 -4.05 -16.54
CA ASP A 172 11.32 -5.24 -16.43
C ASP A 172 10.59 -6.42 -15.75
N THR A 173 9.31 -6.26 -15.39
CA THR A 173 8.55 -7.31 -14.71
C THR A 173 8.07 -8.40 -15.67
N TYR A 174 8.00 -9.63 -15.17
CA TYR A 174 7.52 -10.83 -15.87
C TYR A 174 6.70 -11.72 -14.92
N HIS A 175 6.11 -12.80 -15.42
CA HIS A 175 5.30 -13.78 -14.68
C HIS A 175 4.20 -13.16 -13.79
N CYS A 176 3.67 -11.99 -14.17
CA CYS A 176 2.63 -11.30 -13.43
C CYS A 176 1.58 -10.72 -14.39
N GLY A 177 0.35 -11.22 -14.31
CA GLY A 177 -0.77 -10.78 -15.14
C GLY A 177 -1.13 -9.31 -14.90
N LEU A 178 -1.12 -8.87 -13.63
CA LEU A 178 -1.40 -7.47 -13.27
C LEU A 178 -0.35 -6.53 -13.88
N SER A 179 0.94 -6.83 -13.74
CA SER A 179 2.01 -6.01 -14.34
C SER A 179 1.84 -5.89 -15.86
N LYS A 180 1.53 -7.02 -16.54
CA LYS A 180 1.29 -7.03 -17.99
C LYS A 180 0.12 -6.11 -18.37
N ALA A 181 -0.97 -6.15 -17.62
CA ALA A 181 -2.14 -5.31 -17.87
C ALA A 181 -1.85 -3.83 -17.61
N VAL A 182 -1.14 -3.52 -16.50
CA VAL A 182 -0.73 -2.15 -16.15
C VAL A 182 0.20 -1.57 -17.21
N ARG A 183 1.25 -2.28 -17.65
CA ARG A 183 2.14 -1.85 -18.74
C ARG A 183 1.35 -1.51 -20.00
N LYS A 184 0.48 -2.43 -20.44
CA LYS A 184 -0.31 -2.24 -21.65
C LYS A 184 -1.20 -0.99 -21.57
N ARG A 185 -1.81 -0.74 -20.40
CA ARG A 185 -2.69 0.41 -20.22
C ARG A 185 -1.91 1.72 -20.13
N LEU A 186 -0.81 1.77 -19.37
CA LEU A 186 0.05 2.96 -19.28
C LEU A 186 0.67 3.33 -20.63
N GLN A 187 1.08 2.35 -21.44
CA GLN A 187 1.54 2.59 -22.82
C GLN A 187 0.46 3.27 -23.67
N LYS A 188 -0.80 2.81 -23.59
CA LYS A 188 -1.93 3.44 -24.29
C LYS A 188 -2.21 4.87 -23.81
N MET A 189 -1.88 5.19 -22.55
CA MET A 189 -1.97 6.53 -21.97
C MET A 189 -0.73 7.39 -22.29
N GLY A 190 0.20 6.90 -23.11
CA GLY A 190 1.43 7.63 -23.47
C GLY A 190 2.49 7.67 -22.36
N MET A 191 2.33 6.87 -21.30
CA MET A 191 3.23 6.84 -20.15
C MET A 191 4.24 5.71 -20.27
N LYS A 192 5.54 6.06 -20.27
CA LYS A 192 6.67 5.10 -20.30
C LYS A 192 7.75 5.46 -19.26
N ARG A 193 7.41 6.27 -18.27
CA ARG A 193 8.36 6.65 -17.23
C ARG A 193 8.67 5.44 -16.33
N LYS A 194 9.86 5.46 -15.74
CA LYS A 194 10.29 4.51 -14.72
C LYS A 194 9.29 4.48 -13.56
N LEU A 195 8.87 3.29 -13.18
CA LEU A 195 7.98 3.05 -12.05
C LEU A 195 8.54 1.91 -11.19
N PRO A 196 9.04 2.20 -9.99
CA PRO A 196 9.45 1.17 -9.06
C PRO A 196 8.25 0.36 -8.58
N VAL A 197 8.40 -0.96 -8.63
CA VAL A 197 7.35 -1.89 -8.22
C VAL A 197 7.91 -3.01 -7.34
N VAL A 198 7.04 -3.55 -6.49
CA VAL A 198 7.24 -4.85 -5.83
C VAL A 198 6.53 -5.91 -6.64
N PHE A 199 7.23 -6.95 -7.04
CA PHE A 199 6.67 -8.10 -7.75
C PHE A 199 7.38 -9.40 -7.33
N SER A 200 6.84 -10.54 -7.71
CA SER A 200 7.52 -11.84 -7.56
C SER A 200 7.88 -12.39 -8.93
N THR A 201 9.07 -12.96 -9.05
CA THR A 201 9.54 -13.65 -10.26
C THR A 201 8.94 -15.05 -10.40
N GLU A 202 8.29 -15.57 -9.35
CA GLU A 202 7.58 -16.84 -9.36
C GLU A 202 6.52 -16.84 -10.44
N GLN A 203 6.43 -17.94 -11.18
CA GLN A 203 5.36 -18.15 -12.13
C GLN A 203 4.05 -18.39 -11.36
N ALA A 204 3.00 -17.62 -11.69
CA ALA A 204 1.70 -17.81 -11.05
C ALA A 204 1.15 -19.19 -11.34
N ASP A 205 0.69 -19.88 -10.30
CA ASP A 205 -0.01 -21.15 -10.42
C ASP A 205 -1.37 -20.90 -11.12
N GLN A 206 -1.54 -21.50 -12.29
CA GLN A 206 -2.75 -21.31 -13.10
C GLN A 206 -3.95 -22.01 -12.48
N ASP A 207 -3.77 -23.11 -11.74
CA ASP A 207 -4.84 -23.84 -11.07
C ASP A 207 -5.37 -23.08 -9.85
N ALA A 208 -4.58 -22.14 -9.33
CA ALA A 208 -4.97 -21.23 -8.26
C ALA A 208 -5.70 -19.96 -8.74
N VAL A 209 -6.04 -19.84 -10.03
CA VAL A 209 -6.73 -18.67 -10.60
C VAL A 209 -8.11 -19.05 -11.08
N ILE A 210 -9.14 -18.41 -10.53
CA ILE A 210 -10.54 -18.63 -10.91
C ILE A 210 -11.04 -17.39 -11.67
N LEU A 211 -11.72 -17.61 -12.80
CA LEU A 211 -12.45 -16.55 -13.49
C LEU A 211 -13.72 -16.21 -12.70
N VAL A 212 -14.01 -14.92 -12.54
CA VAL A 212 -15.18 -14.44 -11.80
C VAL A 212 -16.00 -13.55 -12.73
N ASP A 213 -17.25 -13.94 -12.96
CA ASP A 213 -18.15 -13.21 -13.88
C ASP A 213 -18.92 -12.06 -13.19
N ASP A 214 -19.02 -12.03 -11.86
CA ASP A 214 -19.92 -11.15 -11.10
C ASP A 214 -19.22 -10.01 -10.31
N GLU A 215 -17.90 -9.91 -10.28
CA GLU A 215 -17.22 -8.80 -9.58
C GLU A 215 -17.01 -7.61 -10.51
N LYS A 216 -17.62 -6.45 -10.17
CA LYS A 216 -17.37 -5.18 -10.88
C LYS A 216 -15.87 -4.88 -10.93
N ASN A 217 -15.31 -4.82 -12.15
CA ASN A 217 -13.91 -4.47 -12.45
C ASN A 217 -12.86 -5.56 -12.20
N LYS A 218 -13.22 -6.80 -11.86
CA LYS A 218 -12.29 -7.90 -11.62
C LYS A 218 -12.66 -9.10 -12.48
N LYS A 219 -11.76 -9.56 -13.35
CA LYS A 219 -11.99 -10.67 -14.28
C LYS A 219 -11.57 -12.03 -13.72
N SER A 220 -10.79 -12.04 -12.65
CA SER A 220 -10.30 -13.27 -12.02
C SER A 220 -9.92 -13.02 -10.56
N THR A 221 -10.10 -14.03 -9.73
CA THR A 221 -9.63 -14.10 -8.35
C THR A 221 -8.51 -15.13 -8.27
N ALA A 222 -7.41 -14.78 -7.63
CA ALA A 222 -6.28 -15.67 -7.42
C ALA A 222 -6.24 -16.14 -5.96
N GLY A 223 -5.99 -17.41 -5.75
CA GLY A 223 -5.69 -17.97 -4.44
C GLY A 223 -4.51 -17.21 -3.79
N THR A 224 -4.52 -17.10 -2.48
CA THR A 224 -3.51 -16.35 -1.74
C THR A 224 -3.28 -16.96 -0.37
N VAL A 225 -2.03 -17.08 0.03
CA VAL A 225 -1.62 -17.48 1.37
C VAL A 225 -1.35 -16.22 2.24
N SER A 226 -1.52 -16.35 3.55
CA SER A 226 -1.54 -15.22 4.48
C SER A 226 -0.30 -14.30 4.42
N TYR A 227 0.89 -14.87 4.35
CA TYR A 227 2.14 -14.13 4.44
C TYR A 227 2.54 -13.42 3.14
N MET A 228 2.13 -13.94 1.98
CA MET A 228 2.61 -13.42 0.69
C MET A 228 2.26 -11.96 0.45
N PRO A 229 0.99 -11.51 0.61
CA PRO A 229 0.66 -10.09 0.53
C PRO A 229 1.32 -9.24 1.63
N ALA A 230 1.49 -9.81 2.84
CA ALA A 230 2.15 -9.11 3.94
C ALA A 230 3.62 -8.79 3.60
N VAL A 231 4.35 -9.74 3.01
CA VAL A 231 5.73 -9.52 2.54
C VAL A 231 5.78 -8.42 1.48
N PHE A 232 4.87 -8.41 0.50
CA PHE A 232 4.77 -7.32 -0.46
C PHE A 232 4.57 -5.97 0.24
N GLY A 233 3.71 -5.90 1.26
CA GLY A 233 3.50 -4.71 2.08
C GLY A 233 4.77 -4.26 2.81
N CYS A 234 5.53 -5.19 3.39
CA CYS A 234 6.81 -4.90 4.02
C CYS A 234 7.84 -4.33 3.03
N TYR A 235 7.91 -4.87 1.80
CA TYR A 235 8.78 -4.33 0.74
C TYR A 235 8.37 -2.92 0.34
N LEU A 236 7.06 -2.63 0.19
CA LEU A 236 6.60 -1.27 -0.09
C LEU A 236 7.01 -0.29 1.01
N ALA A 237 6.83 -0.68 2.27
CA ALA A 237 7.23 0.13 3.41
C ALA A 237 8.75 0.36 3.46
N GLU A 238 9.54 -0.68 3.24
CA GLU A 238 11.01 -0.59 3.13
C GLU A 238 11.41 0.44 2.07
N TYR A 239 10.78 0.36 0.89
CA TYR A 239 11.06 1.28 -0.21
C TYR A 239 10.82 2.73 0.18
N VAL A 240 9.70 3.02 0.85
CA VAL A 240 9.33 4.35 1.35
C VAL A 240 10.31 4.82 2.43
N ILE A 241 10.46 4.03 3.48
CA ILE A 241 11.28 4.38 4.65
C ILE A 241 12.73 4.66 4.26
N ARG A 242 13.29 3.92 3.34
CA ARG A 242 14.68 4.15 2.88
C ARG A 242 14.85 5.43 2.06
N ARG A 243 13.80 5.92 1.40
CA ARG A 243 13.88 7.06 0.47
C ARG A 243 13.43 8.41 1.06
N ILE A 244 12.62 8.41 2.11
CA ILE A 244 12.39 9.58 2.94
C ILE A 244 13.66 9.91 3.73
#